data_910563caa6a64cf9505d1fd2961d05ff
#
_entry.id   910563caa6a64cf9505d1fd2961d05ff
#
_cell.length_a   1.000
_cell.length_b   1.000
_cell.length_c   1.000
_cell.angle_alpha   90.00
_cell.angle_beta   90.00
_cell.angle_gamma   90.00
#
_symmetry.space_group_name_H-M   'P 1'
#
loop_
_entity.id
_entity.type
_entity.pdbx_description
1 polymer ?
#
loop_
_entity_poly.entity_id
_entity_poly.type
_entity_poly.pdbx_seq_one_letter_code
_entity_poly.pdbx_strand_id
1 'polypeptide(L)'
;MSHHATSNPDWHGWLCDTLARLREPWPTRWPGLPVVLDACAMQLWRDAEPASEDAQHMLSLARAMTALIETHNAPMPIEPHYHNRLHTADALVSVCGLLRVLQAQGHDTPETWMACLLLAVASHDVQHPGGANAFAQQLEHQSVQVFQELAQEHQLASVWIDRVSQLILRTDPTLVSANHDRVAGRAFVMDLDWSTVLMNEADI
;
A
#
# COMPACT_ATOMS: atom_id res chain seq x y z
N MET A 1 -2.17 21.42 37.51
CA MET A 1 -2.02 21.27 36.04
C MET A 1 -2.49 19.88 35.69
N SER A 2 -3.70 19.75 35.16
CA SER A 2 -4.29 18.48 34.84
C SER A 2 -3.76 18.03 33.45
N HIS A 3 -2.93 16.99 33.43
CA HIS A 3 -2.58 16.31 32.20
C HIS A 3 -3.85 15.64 31.68
N HIS A 4 -4.48 16.20 30.65
CA HIS A 4 -5.41 15.44 29.83
C HIS A 4 -4.61 14.35 29.13
N ALA A 5 -4.74 13.14 29.63
CA ALA A 5 -4.33 11.96 28.89
C ALA A 5 -5.21 11.93 27.62
N THR A 6 -4.66 12.30 26.47
CA THR A 6 -5.27 12.06 25.17
C THR A 6 -5.37 10.54 25.05
N SER A 7 -6.57 10.00 25.14
CA SER A 7 -6.80 8.58 24.86
C SER A 7 -6.21 8.26 23.49
N ASN A 8 -5.34 7.26 23.45
CA ASN A 8 -4.79 6.77 22.18
C ASN A 8 -5.97 6.40 21.27
N PRO A 9 -6.06 6.89 20.02
CA PRO A 9 -7.15 6.55 19.13
C PRO A 9 -7.27 5.03 18.99
N ASP A 10 -8.48 4.49 18.98
CA ASP A 10 -8.73 3.07 18.69
C ASP A 10 -8.53 2.80 17.19
N TRP A 11 -7.27 2.63 16.80
CA TRP A 11 -6.90 2.34 15.42
C TRP A 11 -7.41 0.98 14.94
N HIS A 12 -7.56 0.01 15.84
CA HIS A 12 -8.12 -1.30 15.50
C HIS A 12 -9.61 -1.17 15.13
N GLY A 13 -10.39 -0.48 15.96
CA GLY A 13 -11.80 -0.19 15.65
C GLY A 13 -11.95 0.59 14.34
N TRP A 14 -11.11 1.64 14.13
CA TRP A 14 -11.11 2.40 12.87
C TRP A 14 -10.83 1.52 11.65
N LEU A 15 -9.83 0.62 11.73
CA LEU A 15 -9.47 -0.29 10.65
C LEU A 15 -10.62 -1.24 10.33
N CYS A 16 -11.16 -1.91 11.34
CA CYS A 16 -12.28 -2.85 11.16
C CYS A 16 -13.50 -2.17 10.53
N ASP A 17 -13.88 -0.99 11.03
CA ASP A 17 -15.01 -0.23 10.53
C ASP A 17 -14.79 0.25 9.09
N THR A 18 -13.57 0.66 8.74
CA THR A 18 -13.24 1.12 7.39
C THR A 18 -13.30 -0.02 6.39
N LEU A 19 -12.71 -1.16 6.72
CA LEU A 19 -12.76 -2.37 5.88
C LEU A 19 -14.21 -2.87 5.70
N ALA A 20 -15.01 -2.88 6.77
CA ALA A 20 -16.42 -3.26 6.68
C ALA A 20 -17.20 -2.35 5.72
N ARG A 21 -16.98 -1.01 5.78
CA ARG A 21 -17.62 -0.05 4.87
C ARG A 21 -17.22 -0.22 3.41
N LEU A 22 -16.04 -0.73 3.13
CA LEU A 22 -15.61 -1.04 1.75
C LEU A 22 -16.21 -2.35 1.26
N ARG A 23 -16.21 -3.39 2.10
CA ARG A 23 -16.61 -4.76 1.74
C ARG A 23 -18.12 -4.94 1.63
N GLU A 24 -18.90 -4.34 2.54
CA GLU A 24 -20.36 -4.50 2.58
C GLU A 24 -21.05 -4.04 1.27
N PRO A 25 -20.74 -2.86 0.69
CA PRO A 25 -21.37 -2.39 -0.54
C PRO A 25 -20.72 -2.93 -1.82
N TRP A 26 -19.62 -3.64 -1.75
CA TRP A 26 -18.92 -4.17 -2.93
C TRP A 26 -19.76 -5.22 -3.68
N PRO A 27 -19.78 -5.22 -5.01
CA PRO A 27 -19.21 -4.22 -5.94
C PRO A 27 -20.19 -3.08 -6.30
N THR A 28 -21.39 -3.03 -5.70
CA THR A 28 -22.51 -2.18 -6.17
C THR A 28 -22.35 -0.70 -5.82
N ARG A 29 -21.63 -0.35 -4.78
CA ARG A 29 -21.35 1.03 -4.33
C ARG A 29 -19.86 1.21 -4.12
N TRP A 30 -19.14 1.10 -5.20
CA TRP A 30 -17.69 1.21 -5.17
C TRP A 30 -17.23 2.67 -5.28
N PRO A 31 -16.41 3.21 -4.35
CA PRO A 31 -15.94 4.60 -4.40
C PRO A 31 -14.85 4.84 -5.44
N GLY A 32 -14.13 3.79 -5.85
CA GLY A 32 -12.94 3.86 -6.69
C GLY A 32 -11.63 3.85 -5.89
N LEU A 33 -10.63 3.14 -6.39
CA LEU A 33 -9.30 3.05 -5.76
C LEU A 33 -8.63 4.41 -5.54
N PRO A 34 -8.68 5.40 -6.48
CA PRO A 34 -8.11 6.72 -6.23
C PRO A 34 -8.71 7.41 -5.00
N VAL A 35 -10.03 7.25 -4.78
CA VAL A 35 -10.71 7.84 -3.60
C VAL A 35 -10.24 7.17 -2.31
N VAL A 36 -10.04 5.83 -2.33
CA VAL A 36 -9.50 5.10 -1.16
C VAL A 36 -8.07 5.53 -0.87
N LEU A 37 -7.22 5.63 -1.88
CA LEU A 37 -5.84 6.11 -1.74
C LEU A 37 -5.79 7.53 -1.16
N ASP A 38 -6.60 8.45 -1.69
CA ASP A 38 -6.65 9.84 -1.19
C ASP A 38 -7.12 9.90 0.27
N ALA A 39 -8.11 9.08 0.65
CA ALA A 39 -8.54 8.97 2.04
C ALA A 39 -7.42 8.46 2.96
N CYS A 40 -6.62 7.47 2.52
CA CYS A 40 -5.45 7.00 3.25
C CYS A 40 -4.38 8.10 3.38
N ALA A 41 -4.09 8.82 2.29
CA ALA A 41 -3.14 9.93 2.30
C ALA A 41 -3.58 11.03 3.28
N MET A 42 -4.84 11.45 3.24
CA MET A 42 -5.39 12.45 4.18
C MET A 42 -5.21 12.02 5.65
N GLN A 43 -5.40 10.73 5.95
CA GLN A 43 -5.17 10.19 7.30
C GLN A 43 -3.69 10.26 7.70
N LEU A 44 -2.76 9.92 6.81
CA LEU A 44 -1.32 9.86 7.10
C LEU A 44 -0.71 11.26 7.27
N TRP A 45 -1.10 12.22 6.43
CA TRP A 45 -0.57 13.59 6.46
C TRP A 45 -1.52 14.59 7.13
N ARG A 46 -2.60 14.12 7.81
CA ARG A 46 -3.53 14.96 8.58
C ARG A 46 -4.10 16.12 7.77
N ASP A 47 -4.72 15.77 6.63
CA ASP A 47 -5.34 16.73 5.70
C ASP A 47 -4.35 17.74 5.06
N ALA A 48 -3.05 17.45 5.07
CA ALA A 48 -2.02 18.20 4.37
C ALA A 48 -1.45 17.38 3.19
N GLU A 49 -0.67 18.02 2.34
CA GLU A 49 0.18 17.30 1.38
C GLU A 49 1.54 17.02 2.02
N PRO A 50 2.26 15.96 1.59
CA PRO A 50 3.64 15.74 2.03
C PRO A 50 4.51 16.97 1.75
N ALA A 51 5.44 17.29 2.64
CA ALA A 51 6.39 18.39 2.42
C ALA A 51 7.52 18.00 1.45
N SER A 52 7.84 16.70 1.37
CA SER A 52 8.88 16.16 0.49
C SER A 52 8.40 16.08 -0.95
N GLU A 53 9.15 16.66 -1.89
CA GLU A 53 8.89 16.56 -3.34
C GLU A 53 8.87 15.11 -3.83
N ASP A 54 9.79 14.26 -3.35
CA ASP A 54 9.80 12.83 -3.66
C ASP A 54 8.52 12.13 -3.18
N ALA A 55 8.04 12.47 -1.98
CA ALA A 55 6.81 11.89 -1.44
C ALA A 55 5.58 12.35 -2.24
N GLN A 56 5.50 13.64 -2.63
CA GLN A 56 4.44 14.17 -3.49
C GLN A 56 4.45 13.46 -4.85
N HIS A 57 5.63 13.27 -5.43
CA HIS A 57 5.79 12.61 -6.72
C HIS A 57 5.34 11.14 -6.67
N MET A 58 5.78 10.38 -5.64
CA MET A 58 5.33 9.00 -5.45
C MET A 58 3.82 8.90 -5.18
N LEU A 59 3.23 9.83 -4.43
CA LEU A 59 1.80 9.85 -4.20
C LEU A 59 1.01 10.18 -5.48
N SER A 60 1.52 11.08 -6.31
CA SER A 60 0.95 11.37 -7.64
C SER A 60 0.97 10.13 -8.53
N LEU A 61 2.08 9.38 -8.52
CA LEU A 61 2.21 8.14 -9.29
C LEU A 61 1.29 7.03 -8.73
N ALA A 62 1.13 6.94 -7.40
CA ALA A 62 0.17 6.01 -6.80
C ALA A 62 -1.28 6.31 -7.23
N ARG A 63 -1.66 7.59 -7.36
CA ARG A 63 -2.96 8.01 -7.94
C ARG A 63 -3.09 7.56 -9.39
N ALA A 64 -2.04 7.73 -10.21
CA ALA A 64 -2.05 7.27 -11.59
C ALA A 64 -2.17 5.74 -11.67
N MET A 65 -1.47 4.99 -10.81
CA MET A 65 -1.54 3.53 -10.75
C MET A 65 -2.94 3.05 -10.34
N THR A 66 -3.53 3.63 -9.30
CA THR A 66 -4.90 3.28 -8.89
C THR A 66 -5.94 3.61 -9.96
N ALA A 67 -5.77 4.70 -10.70
CA ALA A 67 -6.62 5.04 -11.85
C ALA A 67 -6.44 4.05 -13.02
N LEU A 68 -5.22 3.57 -13.26
CA LEU A 68 -4.94 2.54 -14.26
C LEU A 68 -5.68 1.24 -13.92
N ILE A 69 -5.61 0.78 -12.65
CA ILE A 69 -6.32 -0.41 -12.17
C ILE A 69 -7.84 -0.24 -12.34
N GLU A 70 -8.41 0.90 -11.96
CA GLU A 70 -9.84 1.18 -12.16
C GLU A 70 -10.22 1.08 -13.64
N THR A 71 -9.44 1.70 -14.53
CA THR A 71 -9.72 1.69 -15.96
C THR A 71 -9.62 0.30 -16.55
N HIS A 72 -8.69 -0.52 -16.06
CA HIS A 72 -8.49 -1.89 -16.53
C HIS A 72 -9.57 -2.84 -16.01
N ASN A 73 -9.92 -2.76 -14.72
CA ASN A 73 -10.78 -3.76 -14.06
C ASN A 73 -12.27 -3.41 -14.12
N ALA A 74 -12.65 -2.12 -14.08
CA ALA A 74 -14.06 -1.73 -14.08
C ALA A 74 -14.90 -2.29 -15.23
N PRO A 75 -14.40 -2.44 -16.48
CA PRO A 75 -15.14 -3.04 -17.57
C PRO A 75 -15.20 -4.57 -17.52
N MET A 76 -14.47 -5.24 -16.64
CA MET A 76 -14.49 -6.69 -16.53
C MET A 76 -15.86 -7.16 -16.01
N PRO A 77 -16.51 -8.14 -16.66
CA PRO A 77 -17.78 -8.68 -16.17
C PRO A 77 -17.64 -9.39 -14.81
N ILE A 78 -16.47 -9.96 -14.56
CA ILE A 78 -16.11 -10.62 -13.28
C ILE A 78 -14.62 -10.35 -13.06
N GLU A 79 -14.27 -9.68 -11.97
CA GLU A 79 -12.89 -9.55 -11.51
C GLU A 79 -12.41 -10.85 -10.85
N PRO A 80 -11.09 -11.09 -10.73
CA PRO A 80 -10.55 -12.19 -9.93
C PRO A 80 -11.14 -12.21 -8.52
N HIS A 81 -11.32 -13.40 -7.95
CA HIS A 81 -11.93 -13.53 -6.62
C HIS A 81 -11.14 -12.85 -5.51
N TYR A 82 -9.81 -12.87 -5.60
CA TYR A 82 -8.93 -12.29 -4.60
C TYR A 82 -8.22 -11.04 -5.13
N HIS A 83 -7.40 -11.15 -6.16
CA HIS A 83 -6.62 -10.02 -6.73
C HIS A 83 -7.51 -9.07 -7.56
N ASN A 84 -8.38 -8.34 -6.89
CA ASN A 84 -9.35 -7.41 -7.45
C ASN A 84 -9.20 -6.02 -6.82
N ARG A 85 -10.00 -5.05 -7.27
CA ARG A 85 -9.95 -3.69 -6.73
C ARG A 85 -10.26 -3.61 -5.24
N LEU A 86 -11.13 -4.47 -4.73
CA LEU A 86 -11.43 -4.50 -3.29
C LEU A 86 -10.22 -4.94 -2.48
N HIS A 87 -9.49 -5.99 -2.93
CA HIS A 87 -8.25 -6.43 -2.28
C HIS A 87 -7.20 -5.30 -2.24
N THR A 88 -6.96 -4.61 -3.36
CA THR A 88 -6.04 -3.47 -3.38
C THR A 88 -6.48 -2.36 -2.41
N ALA A 89 -7.79 -2.10 -2.29
CA ALA A 89 -8.29 -1.13 -1.31
C ALA A 89 -8.11 -1.60 0.13
N ASP A 90 -8.38 -2.89 0.41
CA ASP A 90 -8.15 -3.48 1.72
C ASP A 90 -6.68 -3.38 2.14
N ALA A 91 -5.75 -3.68 1.24
CA ALA A 91 -4.31 -3.56 1.48
C ALA A 91 -3.89 -2.08 1.73
N LEU A 92 -4.42 -1.11 0.96
CA LEU A 92 -4.17 0.32 1.18
C LEU A 92 -4.66 0.79 2.55
N VAL A 93 -5.86 0.39 2.95
CA VAL A 93 -6.42 0.74 4.27
C VAL A 93 -5.65 0.07 5.39
N SER A 94 -5.25 -1.19 5.21
CA SER A 94 -4.47 -1.95 6.20
C SER A 94 -3.10 -1.32 6.43
N VAL A 95 -2.35 -1.02 5.38
CA VAL A 95 -1.05 -0.36 5.52
C VAL A 95 -1.16 1.04 6.11
N CYS A 96 -2.21 1.79 5.75
CA CYS A 96 -2.50 3.09 6.37
C CYS A 96 -2.72 2.93 7.88
N GLY A 97 -3.51 1.95 8.31
CA GLY A 97 -3.74 1.64 9.71
C GLY A 97 -2.45 1.29 10.47
N LEU A 98 -1.61 0.44 9.90
CA LEU A 98 -0.30 0.08 10.46
C LEU A 98 0.61 1.31 10.63
N LEU A 99 0.72 2.15 9.61
CA LEU A 99 1.51 3.38 9.66
C LEU A 99 0.96 4.36 10.73
N ARG A 100 -0.36 4.48 10.87
CA ARG A 100 -0.97 5.30 11.91
C ARG A 100 -0.69 4.78 13.32
N VAL A 101 -0.67 3.46 13.53
CA VAL A 101 -0.27 2.86 14.81
C VAL A 101 1.18 3.21 15.13
N LEU A 102 2.10 3.06 14.17
CA LEU A 102 3.51 3.41 14.33
C LEU A 102 3.70 4.89 14.69
N GLN A 103 3.02 5.79 13.99
CA GLN A 103 3.04 7.23 14.30
C GLN A 103 2.51 7.52 15.71
N ALA A 104 1.42 6.85 16.12
CA ALA A 104 0.84 7.02 17.46
C ALA A 104 1.75 6.51 18.57
N GLN A 105 2.58 5.51 18.27
CA GLN A 105 3.60 4.98 19.17
C GLN A 105 4.89 5.84 19.19
N GLY A 106 4.97 6.90 18.38
CA GLY A 106 6.11 7.79 18.31
C GLY A 106 7.28 7.29 17.48
N HIS A 107 7.05 6.26 16.63
CA HIS A 107 8.06 5.84 15.68
C HIS A 107 8.25 6.87 14.58
N ASP A 108 9.50 7.01 14.12
CA ASP A 108 9.83 7.82 12.95
C ASP A 108 9.32 7.12 11.68
N THR A 109 8.44 7.78 10.95
CA THR A 109 7.85 7.32 9.70
C THR A 109 8.05 8.38 8.62
N PRO A 110 9.24 8.45 7.99
CA PRO A 110 9.54 9.49 6.99
C PRO A 110 8.51 9.51 5.86
N GLU A 111 8.11 10.70 5.42
CA GLU A 111 7.11 10.91 4.36
C GLU A 111 7.41 10.13 3.09
N THR A 112 8.69 10.10 2.70
CA THR A 112 9.15 9.37 1.50
C THR A 112 8.93 7.87 1.61
N TRP A 113 9.13 7.27 2.78
CA TRP A 113 8.87 5.84 2.99
C TRP A 113 7.37 5.54 3.05
N MET A 114 6.57 6.40 3.67
CA MET A 114 5.11 6.24 3.68
C MET A 114 4.54 6.30 2.25
N ALA A 115 4.98 7.28 1.45
CA ALA A 115 4.56 7.41 0.05
C ALA A 115 5.07 6.25 -0.82
N CYS A 116 6.31 5.79 -0.59
CA CYS A 116 6.89 4.61 -1.26
C CYS A 116 6.05 3.36 -0.97
N LEU A 117 5.64 3.16 0.26
CA LEU A 117 4.84 2.00 0.68
C LEU A 117 3.42 2.06 0.08
N LEU A 118 2.75 3.23 0.10
CA LEU A 118 1.45 3.39 -0.57
C LEU A 118 1.55 3.12 -2.07
N LEU A 119 2.61 3.60 -2.73
CA LEU A 119 2.84 3.35 -4.16
C LEU A 119 3.09 1.85 -4.42
N ALA A 120 3.87 1.18 -3.59
CA ALA A 120 4.13 -0.25 -3.71
C ALA A 120 2.84 -1.06 -3.56
N VAL A 121 2.03 -0.78 -2.52
CA VAL A 121 0.73 -1.41 -2.30
C VAL A 121 -0.25 -1.13 -3.46
N ALA A 122 -0.28 0.09 -3.99
CA ALA A 122 -1.11 0.40 -5.16
C ALA A 122 -0.68 -0.33 -6.43
N SER A 123 0.55 -0.87 -6.47
CA SER A 123 1.15 -1.43 -7.69
C SER A 123 1.32 -2.95 -7.67
N HIS A 124 1.27 -3.60 -6.48
CA HIS A 124 1.74 -4.99 -6.35
C HIS A 124 0.95 -6.00 -7.17
N ASP A 125 -0.34 -5.79 -7.33
CA ASP A 125 -1.27 -6.68 -8.04
C ASP A 125 -1.81 -6.07 -9.35
N VAL A 126 -1.13 -5.07 -9.92
CA VAL A 126 -1.59 -4.46 -11.17
C VAL A 126 -1.65 -5.50 -12.29
N GLN A 127 -2.84 -5.63 -12.92
CA GLN A 127 -3.10 -6.61 -13.99
C GLN A 127 -2.91 -8.08 -13.58
N HIS A 128 -3.04 -8.41 -12.29
CA HIS A 128 -2.93 -9.78 -11.79
C HIS A 128 -4.06 -10.66 -12.36
N PRO A 129 -3.74 -11.81 -13.02
CA PRO A 129 -4.75 -12.64 -13.70
C PRO A 129 -5.59 -13.52 -12.75
N GLY A 130 -5.34 -13.46 -11.43
CA GLY A 130 -6.04 -14.28 -10.42
C GLY A 130 -5.49 -15.69 -10.22
N GLY A 131 -4.37 -16.03 -10.86
CA GLY A 131 -3.70 -17.33 -10.71
C GLY A 131 -2.61 -17.33 -9.64
N ALA A 132 -1.92 -18.48 -9.51
CA ALA A 132 -0.72 -18.60 -8.69
C ALA A 132 0.54 -18.54 -9.55
N ASN A 133 1.67 -18.19 -8.93
CA ASN A 133 2.99 -18.21 -9.57
C ASN A 133 3.33 -19.62 -10.10
N ALA A 134 3.70 -19.75 -11.37
CA ALA A 134 4.24 -20.98 -11.94
C ALA A 134 5.72 -21.18 -11.57
N PHE A 135 6.43 -20.10 -11.29
CA PHE A 135 7.79 -20.06 -10.74
C PHE A 135 7.93 -18.81 -9.86
N ALA A 136 8.94 -18.79 -8.99
CA ALA A 136 9.13 -17.74 -8.00
C ALA A 136 9.02 -16.32 -8.60
N GLN A 137 8.19 -15.48 -7.99
CA GLN A 137 8.01 -14.06 -8.30
C GLN A 137 7.51 -13.76 -9.73
N GLN A 138 6.89 -14.73 -10.44
CA GLN A 138 6.44 -14.52 -11.82
C GLN A 138 5.45 -13.38 -11.97
N LEU A 139 4.43 -13.36 -11.13
CA LEU A 139 3.33 -12.38 -11.21
C LEU A 139 3.78 -11.01 -10.65
N GLU A 140 4.61 -11.04 -9.62
CA GLU A 140 5.23 -9.84 -9.06
C GLU A 140 6.16 -9.15 -10.08
N HIS A 141 6.90 -9.91 -10.89
CA HIS A 141 7.69 -9.36 -12.01
C HIS A 141 6.81 -8.70 -13.08
N GLN A 142 5.62 -9.23 -13.36
CA GLN A 142 4.67 -8.60 -14.29
C GLN A 142 4.18 -7.25 -13.71
N SER A 143 3.82 -7.22 -12.42
CA SER A 143 3.44 -5.98 -11.73
C SER A 143 4.57 -4.96 -11.72
N VAL A 144 5.81 -5.39 -11.46
CA VAL A 144 7.01 -4.53 -11.52
C VAL A 144 7.20 -3.94 -12.91
N GLN A 145 7.01 -4.71 -13.98
CA GLN A 145 7.14 -4.19 -15.33
C GLN A 145 6.15 -3.05 -15.60
N VAL A 146 4.86 -3.25 -15.30
CA VAL A 146 3.81 -2.22 -15.47
C VAL A 146 4.13 -0.97 -14.62
N PHE A 147 4.54 -1.19 -13.36
CA PHE A 147 4.96 -0.10 -12.49
C PHE A 147 6.12 0.69 -13.06
N GLN A 148 7.18 0.02 -13.53
CA GLN A 148 8.38 0.67 -14.07
C GLN A 148 8.11 1.48 -15.33
N GLU A 149 7.25 0.99 -16.23
CA GLU A 149 6.83 1.72 -17.42
C GLU A 149 6.16 3.04 -17.03
N LEU A 150 5.18 3.01 -16.11
CA LEU A 150 4.50 4.21 -15.64
C LEU A 150 5.44 5.13 -14.83
N ALA A 151 6.33 4.57 -14.01
CA ALA A 151 7.30 5.34 -13.23
C ALA A 151 8.31 6.08 -14.10
N GLN A 152 8.73 5.50 -15.23
CA GLN A 152 9.60 6.16 -16.21
C GLN A 152 8.87 7.29 -16.94
N GLU A 153 7.62 7.09 -17.36
CA GLU A 153 6.79 8.13 -17.96
C GLU A 153 6.62 9.33 -17.03
N HIS A 154 6.46 9.07 -15.74
CA HIS A 154 6.35 10.07 -14.69
C HIS A 154 7.71 10.60 -14.19
N GLN A 155 8.84 10.13 -14.73
CA GLN A 155 10.19 10.56 -14.34
C GLN A 155 10.51 10.38 -12.84
N LEU A 156 10.00 9.32 -12.21
CA LEU A 156 10.33 9.00 -10.83
C LEU A 156 11.83 8.71 -10.69
N ALA A 157 12.46 9.20 -9.63
CA ALA A 157 13.88 8.97 -9.38
C ALA A 157 14.19 7.47 -9.25
N SER A 158 15.28 7.01 -9.88
CA SER A 158 15.65 5.59 -9.98
C SER A 158 15.74 4.88 -8.63
N VAL A 159 16.20 5.58 -7.59
CA VAL A 159 16.28 5.03 -6.22
C VAL A 159 14.90 4.62 -5.70
N TRP A 160 13.83 5.34 -6.04
CA TRP A 160 12.47 5.00 -5.64
C TRP A 160 11.87 3.92 -6.53
N ILE A 161 12.20 3.92 -7.84
CA ILE A 161 11.84 2.83 -8.75
C ILE A 161 12.40 1.50 -8.22
N ASP A 162 13.67 1.47 -7.83
CA ASP A 162 14.31 0.27 -7.29
C ASP A 162 13.67 -0.20 -5.98
N ARG A 163 13.37 0.73 -5.06
CA ARG A 163 12.75 0.40 -3.76
C ARG A 163 11.35 -0.14 -3.91
N VAL A 164 10.50 0.51 -4.70
CA VAL A 164 9.13 0.05 -4.96
C VAL A 164 9.16 -1.30 -5.67
N SER A 165 10.02 -1.49 -6.68
CA SER A 165 10.17 -2.78 -7.35
C SER A 165 10.56 -3.89 -6.38
N GLN A 166 11.49 -3.64 -5.44
CA GLN A 166 11.88 -4.60 -4.42
C GLN A 166 10.73 -4.91 -3.45
N LEU A 167 9.93 -3.92 -3.06
CA LEU A 167 8.76 -4.14 -2.22
C LEU A 167 7.75 -5.04 -2.93
N ILE A 168 7.43 -4.78 -4.20
CA ILE A 168 6.52 -5.60 -5.00
C ILE A 168 7.05 -7.04 -5.10
N LEU A 169 8.32 -7.24 -5.48
CA LEU A 169 8.89 -8.59 -5.60
C LEU A 169 8.86 -9.39 -4.29
N ARG A 170 8.86 -8.71 -3.15
CA ARG A 170 8.85 -9.35 -1.83
C ARG A 170 7.43 -9.68 -1.32
N THR A 171 6.38 -9.42 -2.10
CA THR A 171 5.02 -9.90 -1.79
C THR A 171 4.79 -11.35 -2.19
N ASP A 172 5.68 -11.98 -2.97
CA ASP A 172 5.60 -13.42 -3.24
C ASP A 172 5.39 -14.18 -1.91
N PRO A 173 4.28 -14.94 -1.77
CA PRO A 173 3.95 -15.63 -0.52
C PRO A 173 5.06 -16.56 -0.02
N THR A 174 5.91 -17.07 -0.91
CA THR A 174 7.04 -17.94 -0.56
C THR A 174 8.15 -17.21 0.18
N LEU A 175 8.18 -15.88 0.13
CA LEU A 175 9.21 -15.04 0.75
C LEU A 175 8.78 -14.46 2.11
N VAL A 176 7.51 -14.52 2.48
CA VAL A 176 6.94 -13.86 3.68
C VAL A 176 7.72 -14.26 4.94
N SER A 177 7.95 -15.56 5.19
CA SER A 177 8.72 -16.01 6.37
C SER A 177 10.14 -15.44 6.39
N ALA A 178 10.83 -15.46 5.24
CA ALA A 178 12.18 -14.91 5.15
C ALA A 178 12.22 -13.39 5.33
N ASN A 179 11.17 -12.67 4.91
CA ASN A 179 11.04 -11.23 5.13
C ASN A 179 10.90 -10.91 6.63
N HIS A 180 10.08 -11.67 7.36
CA HIS A 180 9.94 -11.53 8.81
C HIS A 180 11.24 -11.85 9.55
N ASP A 181 11.97 -12.87 9.13
CA ASP A 181 13.26 -13.25 9.73
C ASP A 181 14.30 -12.11 9.60
N ARG A 182 14.26 -11.29 8.55
CA ARG A 182 15.16 -10.13 8.36
C ARG A 182 15.02 -9.07 9.44
N VAL A 183 13.84 -8.92 10.03
CA VAL A 183 13.57 -7.91 11.07
C VAL A 183 13.47 -8.53 12.47
N ALA A 184 13.52 -9.84 12.60
CA ALA A 184 13.40 -10.53 13.87
C ALA A 184 14.45 -10.03 14.88
N GLY A 185 14.00 -9.55 16.03
CA GLY A 185 14.86 -9.00 17.09
C GLY A 185 15.46 -7.62 16.79
N ARG A 186 15.17 -7.01 15.65
CA ARG A 186 15.61 -5.62 15.33
C ARG A 186 14.63 -4.60 15.89
N ALA A 187 15.15 -3.47 16.38
CA ALA A 187 14.32 -2.30 16.64
C ALA A 187 13.68 -1.82 15.33
N PHE A 188 12.47 -1.25 15.44
CA PHE A 188 11.80 -0.66 14.28
C PHE A 188 12.60 0.54 13.74
N VAL A 189 12.90 0.49 12.44
CA VAL A 189 13.45 1.60 11.66
C VAL A 189 12.79 1.52 10.29
N MET A 190 12.12 2.58 9.85
CA MET A 190 11.44 2.59 8.55
C MET A 190 12.47 2.49 7.43
N ASP A 191 12.77 1.27 7.03
CA ASP A 191 13.68 0.87 5.95
C ASP A 191 12.99 -0.12 5.00
N LEU A 192 13.73 -0.64 4.03
CA LEU A 192 13.18 -1.58 3.06
C LEU A 192 12.67 -2.88 3.72
N ASP A 193 13.37 -3.42 4.73
CA ASP A 193 12.98 -4.68 5.36
C ASP A 193 11.71 -4.52 6.19
N TRP A 194 11.63 -3.46 7.02
CA TRP A 194 10.41 -3.16 7.77
C TRP A 194 9.24 -2.76 6.88
N SER A 195 9.49 -2.00 5.79
CA SER A 195 8.44 -1.68 4.80
C SER A 195 7.92 -2.92 4.12
N THR A 196 8.79 -3.90 3.83
CA THR A 196 8.38 -5.22 3.30
C THR A 196 7.45 -5.95 4.27
N VAL A 197 7.79 -6.00 5.55
CA VAL A 197 6.94 -6.64 6.57
C VAL A 197 5.59 -5.94 6.67
N LEU A 198 5.57 -4.60 6.73
CA LEU A 198 4.31 -3.83 6.76
C LEU A 198 3.44 -4.11 5.53
N MET A 199 4.05 -4.27 4.36
CA MET A 199 3.34 -4.61 3.13
C MET A 199 2.80 -6.04 3.17
N ASN A 200 3.60 -7.02 3.60
CA ASN A 200 3.14 -8.40 3.74
C ASN A 200 1.99 -8.54 4.75
N GLU A 201 2.02 -7.79 5.88
CA GLU A 201 0.93 -7.77 6.86
C GLU A 201 -0.35 -7.06 6.35
N ALA A 202 -0.22 -6.20 5.36
CA ALA A 202 -1.35 -5.52 4.75
C ALA A 202 -2.00 -6.30 3.60
N ASP A 203 -1.23 -7.20 2.99
CA ASP A 203 -1.60 -8.01 1.83
C ASP A 203 -2.14 -9.39 2.27
N ILE A 204 -3.15 -9.41 3.16
CA ILE A 204 -3.74 -10.63 3.74
C ILE A 204 -5.18 -10.82 3.27
#